data_fff8269cdf4738eded4508aaa065cabc
#
_entry.id   fff8269cdf4738eded4508aaa065cabc
#
_cell.length_a   1.000
_cell.length_b   1.000
_cell.length_c   1.000
_cell.angle_alpha   90.00
_cell.angle_beta   90.00
_cell.angle_gamma   90.00
#
_symmetry.space_group_name_H-M   'P 1'
#
loop_
_entity.id
_entity.type
_entity.pdbx_description
1 polymer ?
#
loop_
_entity_poly.entity_id
_entity_poly.type
_entity_poly.pdbx_seq_one_letter_code
_entity_poly.pdbx_strand_id
1 'polypeptide(L)'
;MGGMFGVIGILSALQQRNSSNEGQQVTSSLFESTVFLMGQHMAQHAVTGEPAAPMPERISAWAIYDVFEVKNDEKLFVAVVSDSQWVKFCEDFEFEEFISNPELATNGQRVIKRDLILSVVREKFKQLELNDLCERLKMIGLPYAPINRPQDLAQDPHLSESDGLLTVDLGAGKTADLPALPLEFASKRLGLRLNIPSIGEHTPEVLKEVGYSDQEVKDFIAKNVAG
;
A
#
# COMPACT_ATOMS: atom_id res chain seq x y z
N MET A 1 -10.28 3.91 -1.26
CA MET A 1 -10.24 5.24 -1.93
C MET A 1 -11.53 6.04 -1.71
N GLY A 2 -12.75 5.54 -2.00
CA GLY A 2 -13.99 6.32 -1.85
C GLY A 2 -14.18 6.92 -0.46
N GLY A 3 -13.98 6.16 0.61
CA GLY A 3 -14.01 6.68 1.99
C GLY A 3 -12.98 7.78 2.26
N MET A 4 -11.75 7.64 1.71
CA MET A 4 -10.71 8.67 1.85
C MET A 4 -11.10 9.98 1.15
N PHE A 5 -11.66 9.90 -0.08
CA PHE A 5 -12.19 11.10 -0.76
C PHE A 5 -13.38 11.69 0.00
N GLY A 6 -14.23 10.86 0.62
CA GLY A 6 -15.30 11.31 1.50
C GLY A 6 -14.77 12.13 2.68
N VAL A 7 -13.73 11.63 3.37
CA VAL A 7 -13.08 12.36 4.48
C VAL A 7 -12.48 13.67 4.01
N ILE A 8 -11.76 13.68 2.88
CA ILE A 8 -11.19 14.90 2.30
C ILE A 8 -12.29 15.91 1.99
N GLY A 9 -13.39 15.47 1.37
CA GLY A 9 -14.54 16.32 1.06
C GLY A 9 -15.18 16.91 2.31
N ILE A 10 -15.39 16.10 3.36
CA ILE A 10 -15.97 16.55 4.64
C ILE A 10 -15.06 17.61 5.30
N LEU A 11 -13.75 17.34 5.38
CA LEU A 11 -12.80 18.30 5.97
C LEU A 11 -12.75 19.61 5.19
N SER A 12 -12.79 19.54 3.85
CA SER A 12 -12.85 20.72 2.98
C SER A 12 -14.14 21.52 3.20
N ALA A 13 -15.28 20.85 3.30
CA ALA A 13 -16.57 21.49 3.57
C ALA A 13 -16.62 22.13 4.95
N LEU A 14 -16.05 21.49 5.97
CA LEU A 14 -15.92 22.05 7.32
C LEU A 14 -15.04 23.29 7.32
N GLN A 15 -13.91 23.27 6.63
CA GLN A 15 -13.04 24.44 6.49
C GLN A 15 -13.76 25.59 5.77
N GLN A 16 -14.48 25.31 4.69
CA GLN A 16 -15.25 26.32 3.95
C GLN A 16 -16.36 26.92 4.83
N ARG A 17 -17.04 26.10 5.61
CA ARG A 17 -18.09 26.57 6.55
C ARG A 17 -17.57 27.61 7.54
N ASN A 18 -16.30 27.52 7.97
CA ASN A 18 -15.72 28.49 8.88
C ASN A 18 -15.67 29.92 8.29
N SER A 19 -15.66 30.07 6.96
CA SER A 19 -15.68 31.36 6.28
C SER A 19 -17.05 31.77 5.75
N SER A 20 -17.85 30.82 5.24
CA SER A 20 -19.18 31.08 4.68
C SER A 20 -20.31 31.05 5.71
N ASN A 21 -20.10 30.37 6.83
CA ASN A 21 -21.11 30.03 7.84
C ASN A 21 -22.31 29.21 7.29
N GLU A 22 -22.10 28.55 6.15
CA GLU A 22 -23.11 27.72 5.48
C GLU A 22 -22.67 26.25 5.44
N GLY A 23 -23.61 25.33 5.71
CA GLY A 23 -23.44 23.90 5.53
C GLY A 23 -23.66 23.50 4.07
N GLN A 24 -23.06 22.38 3.66
CA GLN A 24 -23.23 21.85 2.30
C GLN A 24 -23.26 20.33 2.30
N GLN A 25 -23.86 19.77 1.27
CA GLN A 25 -23.84 18.34 1.01
C GLN A 25 -22.50 17.95 0.38
N VAL A 26 -21.92 16.87 0.87
CA VAL A 26 -20.69 16.27 0.30
C VAL A 26 -21.03 14.88 -0.25
N THR A 27 -20.66 14.64 -1.50
CA THR A 27 -20.85 13.34 -2.16
C THR A 27 -19.50 12.79 -2.59
N SER A 28 -19.26 11.50 -2.36
CA SER A 28 -18.09 10.77 -2.84
C SER A 28 -18.55 9.47 -3.50
N SER A 29 -18.26 9.32 -4.79
CA SER A 29 -18.63 8.16 -5.59
C SER A 29 -17.50 7.13 -5.59
N LEU A 30 -17.82 5.86 -5.30
CA LEU A 30 -16.86 4.76 -5.41
C LEU A 30 -16.38 4.56 -6.84
N PHE A 31 -17.30 4.66 -7.80
CA PHE A 31 -16.97 4.52 -9.23
C PHE A 31 -16.00 5.61 -9.68
N GLU A 32 -16.30 6.89 -9.41
CA GLU A 32 -15.43 7.99 -9.81
C GLU A 32 -14.07 7.97 -9.10
N SER A 33 -14.04 7.53 -7.84
CA SER A 33 -12.80 7.32 -7.12
C SER A 33 -11.92 6.25 -7.79
N THR A 34 -12.51 5.20 -8.33
CA THR A 34 -11.80 4.16 -9.10
C THR A 34 -11.33 4.70 -10.45
N VAL A 35 -12.20 5.45 -11.17
CA VAL A 35 -11.81 6.11 -12.42
C VAL A 35 -10.65 7.08 -12.22
N PHE A 36 -10.63 7.83 -11.11
CA PHE A 36 -9.52 8.73 -10.78
C PHE A 36 -8.17 7.98 -10.71
N LEU A 37 -8.15 6.77 -10.14
CA LEU A 37 -6.95 5.94 -10.11
C LEU A 37 -6.52 5.45 -11.51
N MET A 38 -7.46 5.32 -12.43
CA MET A 38 -7.19 4.92 -13.82
C MET A 38 -6.81 6.11 -14.73
N GLY A 39 -6.82 7.35 -14.20
CA GLY A 39 -6.60 8.57 -14.97
C GLY A 39 -5.29 8.56 -15.77
N GLN A 40 -4.21 7.98 -15.26
CA GLN A 40 -2.95 7.84 -15.99
C GLN A 40 -3.10 7.00 -17.25
N HIS A 41 -3.80 5.86 -17.18
CA HIS A 41 -4.02 4.99 -18.34
C HIS A 41 -4.96 5.62 -19.36
N MET A 42 -5.96 6.38 -18.88
CA MET A 42 -6.84 7.16 -19.76
C MET A 42 -6.07 8.25 -20.50
N ALA A 43 -5.18 8.96 -19.82
CA ALA A 43 -4.31 9.98 -20.41
C ALA A 43 -3.34 9.36 -21.44
N GLN A 44 -2.73 8.22 -21.12
CA GLN A 44 -1.87 7.48 -22.02
C GLN A 44 -2.61 7.14 -23.32
N HIS A 45 -3.79 6.55 -23.22
CA HIS A 45 -4.62 6.24 -24.41
C HIS A 45 -4.96 7.50 -25.21
N ALA A 46 -5.33 8.59 -24.55
CA ALA A 46 -5.68 9.83 -25.22
C ALA A 46 -4.50 10.44 -26.02
N VAL A 47 -3.25 10.25 -25.54
CA VAL A 47 -2.05 10.77 -26.21
C VAL A 47 -1.55 9.82 -27.33
N THR A 48 -1.57 8.52 -27.07
CA THR A 48 -0.96 7.53 -27.99
C THR A 48 -1.94 6.93 -28.99
N GLY A 49 -3.24 6.98 -28.70
CA GLY A 49 -4.29 6.24 -29.42
C GLY A 49 -4.32 4.74 -29.10
N GLU A 50 -3.36 4.23 -28.35
CA GLU A 50 -3.24 2.80 -28.01
C GLU A 50 -3.84 2.51 -26.63
N PRO A 51 -4.58 1.40 -26.46
CA PRO A 51 -5.11 1.01 -25.16
C PRO A 51 -3.97 0.66 -24.21
N ALA A 52 -4.17 0.91 -22.91
CA ALA A 52 -3.26 0.43 -21.89
C ALA A 52 -3.22 -1.11 -21.91
N ALA A 53 -2.01 -1.68 -21.87
CA ALA A 53 -1.86 -3.12 -21.79
C ALA A 53 -2.50 -3.69 -20.51
N PRO A 54 -3.09 -4.90 -20.55
CA PRO A 54 -3.57 -5.59 -19.37
C PRO A 54 -2.44 -5.79 -18.34
N MET A 55 -2.77 -5.81 -17.04
CA MET A 55 -1.77 -5.96 -15.96
C MET A 55 -0.72 -7.07 -16.18
N PRO A 56 -1.08 -8.27 -16.68
CA PRO A 56 -0.10 -9.32 -16.95
C PRO A 56 0.87 -9.01 -18.10
N GLU A 57 0.50 -8.11 -19.01
CA GLU A 57 1.27 -7.75 -20.21
C GLU A 57 1.96 -6.38 -20.05
N ARG A 58 2.13 -5.93 -18.83
CA ARG A 58 2.68 -4.61 -18.54
C ARG A 58 4.07 -4.43 -19.16
N ILE A 59 4.20 -3.43 -20.03
CA ILE A 59 5.50 -2.95 -20.49
C ILE A 59 6.09 -2.08 -19.38
N SER A 60 7.21 -2.49 -18.82
CA SER A 60 7.91 -1.71 -17.82
C SER A 60 8.64 -0.53 -18.46
N ALA A 61 8.64 0.62 -17.79
CA ALA A 61 9.45 1.77 -18.19
C ALA A 61 10.96 1.54 -17.99
N TRP A 62 11.35 0.50 -17.24
CA TRP A 62 12.72 0.11 -16.95
C TRP A 62 12.96 -1.36 -17.23
N ALA A 63 14.18 -1.72 -17.61
CA ALA A 63 14.54 -3.10 -17.87
C ALA A 63 14.48 -3.95 -16.60
N ILE A 64 15.02 -3.44 -15.50
CA ILE A 64 14.92 -4.08 -14.18
C ILE A 64 13.96 -3.25 -13.32
N TYR A 65 12.75 -3.74 -13.20
CA TYR A 65 11.68 -3.25 -12.34
C TYR A 65 10.68 -4.40 -12.18
N ASP A 66 11.06 -5.39 -11.37
CA ASP A 66 10.36 -6.66 -11.31
C ASP A 66 10.52 -7.35 -9.95
N VAL A 67 9.73 -8.39 -9.74
CA VAL A 67 9.87 -9.30 -8.61
C VAL A 67 10.72 -10.49 -9.04
N PHE A 68 11.76 -10.77 -8.29
CA PHE A 68 12.69 -11.87 -8.50
C PHE A 68 12.50 -12.93 -7.41
N GLU A 69 12.53 -14.18 -7.81
CA GLU A 69 12.65 -15.30 -6.92
C GLU A 69 14.12 -15.48 -6.53
N VAL A 70 14.36 -15.65 -5.24
CA VAL A 70 15.67 -15.88 -4.65
C VAL A 70 15.71 -17.28 -4.03
N LYS A 71 16.77 -17.64 -3.35
CA LYS A 71 16.89 -18.93 -2.69
C LYS A 71 15.74 -19.15 -1.69
N ASN A 72 15.35 -20.41 -1.46
CA ASN A 72 14.26 -20.82 -0.58
C ASN A 72 12.86 -20.32 -1.00
N ASP A 73 12.62 -20.06 -2.29
CA ASP A 73 11.36 -19.57 -2.85
C ASP A 73 10.92 -18.20 -2.30
N GLU A 74 11.83 -17.49 -1.64
CA GLU A 74 11.58 -16.11 -1.20
C GLU A 74 11.57 -15.17 -2.40
N LYS A 75 10.98 -13.99 -2.25
CA LYS A 75 10.81 -13.03 -3.36
C LYS A 75 11.24 -11.64 -2.96
N LEU A 76 11.91 -10.98 -3.89
CA LEU A 76 12.40 -9.63 -3.75
C LEU A 76 12.03 -8.78 -4.95
N PHE A 77 11.42 -7.64 -4.73
CA PHE A 77 11.29 -6.61 -5.74
C PHE A 77 12.61 -5.84 -5.85
N VAL A 78 13.10 -5.63 -7.09
CA VAL A 78 14.30 -4.83 -7.36
C VAL A 78 14.02 -3.86 -8.51
N ALA A 79 14.49 -2.62 -8.37
CA ALA A 79 14.40 -1.61 -9.41
C ALA A 79 15.76 -0.98 -9.73
N VAL A 80 16.01 -0.78 -11.02
CA VAL A 80 17.15 -0.02 -11.56
C VAL A 80 16.57 1.06 -12.47
N VAL A 81 16.48 2.28 -11.95
CA VAL A 81 15.69 3.36 -12.56
C VAL A 81 16.54 4.50 -13.14
N SER A 82 17.86 4.34 -13.17
CA SER A 82 18.77 5.31 -13.80
C SER A 82 19.99 4.62 -14.42
N ASP A 83 20.68 5.31 -15.34
CA ASP A 83 21.90 4.76 -15.97
C ASP A 83 23.04 4.62 -14.94
N SER A 84 23.13 5.52 -13.97
CA SER A 84 24.12 5.38 -12.87
C SER A 84 23.85 4.18 -11.97
N GLN A 85 22.58 3.87 -11.70
CA GLN A 85 22.20 2.66 -10.98
C GLN A 85 22.48 1.39 -11.80
N TRP A 86 22.29 1.44 -13.11
CA TRP A 86 22.60 0.33 -14.00
C TRP A 86 24.07 -0.05 -13.93
N VAL A 87 24.97 0.93 -14.00
CA VAL A 87 26.41 0.67 -13.90
C VAL A 87 26.75 0.02 -12.58
N LYS A 88 26.32 0.60 -11.45
CA LYS A 88 26.54 0.05 -10.10
C LYS A 88 26.00 -1.37 -9.97
N PHE A 89 24.81 -1.62 -10.50
CA PHE A 89 24.19 -2.93 -10.49
C PHE A 89 25.03 -3.97 -11.25
N CYS A 90 25.46 -3.63 -12.45
CA CYS A 90 26.27 -4.54 -13.27
C CYS A 90 27.66 -4.79 -12.66
N GLU A 91 28.29 -3.78 -12.08
CA GLU A 91 29.58 -3.91 -11.39
C GLU A 91 29.47 -4.81 -10.17
N ASP A 92 28.49 -4.57 -9.29
CA ASP A 92 28.32 -5.34 -8.05
C ASP A 92 27.95 -6.80 -8.33
N PHE A 93 27.08 -7.05 -9.32
CA PHE A 93 26.66 -8.39 -9.68
C PHE A 93 27.52 -9.06 -10.75
N GLU A 94 28.64 -8.46 -11.16
CA GLU A 94 29.62 -9.01 -12.12
C GLU A 94 29.00 -9.31 -13.50
N PHE A 95 28.14 -8.40 -13.99
CA PHE A 95 27.56 -8.46 -15.32
C PHE A 95 28.39 -7.63 -16.32
N GLU A 96 29.67 -7.95 -16.48
CA GLU A 96 30.61 -7.21 -17.33
C GLU A 96 30.16 -7.14 -18.80
N GLU A 97 29.54 -8.21 -19.30
CA GLU A 97 28.98 -8.26 -20.64
C GLU A 97 27.86 -7.24 -20.86
N PHE A 98 27.09 -6.89 -19.80
CA PHE A 98 26.06 -5.89 -19.91
C PHE A 98 26.62 -4.46 -19.95
N ILE A 99 27.72 -4.20 -19.24
CA ILE A 99 28.37 -2.89 -19.22
C ILE A 99 29.05 -2.63 -20.58
N SER A 100 29.73 -3.63 -21.13
CA SER A 100 30.48 -3.51 -22.38
C SER A 100 29.60 -3.52 -23.64
N ASN A 101 28.31 -3.88 -23.52
CA ASN A 101 27.40 -3.99 -24.64
C ASN A 101 26.80 -2.63 -25.04
N PRO A 102 27.12 -2.04 -26.19
CA PRO A 102 26.58 -0.77 -26.63
C PRO A 102 25.07 -0.80 -26.88
N GLU A 103 24.45 -1.96 -27.09
CA GLU A 103 23.02 -2.14 -27.23
C GLU A 103 22.28 -2.03 -25.89
N LEU A 104 23.00 -1.92 -24.76
CA LEU A 104 22.44 -1.75 -23.41
C LEU A 104 22.83 -0.40 -22.78
N ALA A 105 23.39 0.53 -23.56
CA ALA A 105 23.91 1.80 -23.06
C ALA A 105 22.83 2.70 -22.47
N THR A 106 21.63 2.71 -23.05
CA THR A 106 20.50 3.56 -22.59
C THR A 106 19.36 2.73 -22.04
N ASN A 107 18.55 3.33 -21.16
CA ASN A 107 17.38 2.64 -20.62
C ASN A 107 16.41 2.15 -21.72
N GLY A 108 16.18 2.95 -22.77
CA GLY A 108 15.31 2.53 -23.88
C GLY A 108 15.81 1.26 -24.57
N GLN A 109 17.11 1.16 -24.82
CA GLN A 109 17.72 -0.04 -25.39
C GLN A 109 17.60 -1.25 -24.45
N ARG A 110 17.83 -1.05 -23.15
CA ARG A 110 17.65 -2.09 -22.13
C ARG A 110 16.21 -2.59 -22.03
N VAL A 111 15.22 -1.70 -22.16
CA VAL A 111 13.81 -2.08 -22.16
C VAL A 111 13.48 -2.99 -23.35
N ILE A 112 14.02 -2.71 -24.53
CA ILE A 112 13.84 -3.57 -25.71
C ILE A 112 14.45 -4.97 -25.48
N LYS A 113 15.57 -5.04 -24.77
CA LYS A 113 16.28 -6.29 -24.45
C LYS A 113 15.89 -6.87 -23.06
N ARG A 114 14.78 -6.43 -22.51
CA ARG A 114 14.36 -6.73 -21.12
C ARG A 114 14.33 -8.22 -20.82
N ASP A 115 13.79 -9.03 -21.71
CA ASP A 115 13.65 -10.48 -21.47
C ASP A 115 15.00 -11.18 -21.36
N LEU A 116 15.98 -10.77 -22.18
CA LEU A 116 17.34 -11.27 -22.11
C LEU A 116 18.00 -10.88 -20.78
N ILE A 117 17.91 -9.61 -20.40
CA ILE A 117 18.45 -9.11 -19.12
C ILE A 117 17.83 -9.84 -17.94
N LEU A 118 16.51 -9.92 -17.90
CA LEU A 118 15.81 -10.55 -16.81
C LEU A 118 16.09 -12.05 -16.67
N SER A 119 16.29 -12.77 -17.79
CA SER A 119 16.63 -14.19 -17.73
C SER A 119 17.96 -14.41 -17.00
N VAL A 120 18.97 -13.61 -17.32
CA VAL A 120 20.30 -13.71 -16.69
C VAL A 120 20.25 -13.29 -15.23
N VAL A 121 19.55 -12.20 -14.91
CA VAL A 121 19.41 -11.72 -13.53
C VAL A 121 18.66 -12.73 -12.66
N ARG A 122 17.57 -13.32 -13.17
CA ARG A 122 16.80 -14.35 -12.45
C ARG A 122 17.64 -15.56 -12.09
N GLU A 123 18.47 -16.06 -13.01
CA GLU A 123 19.36 -17.19 -12.74
C GLU A 123 20.40 -16.88 -11.64
N LYS A 124 20.96 -15.67 -11.66
CA LYS A 124 21.90 -15.22 -10.62
C LYS A 124 21.20 -15.10 -9.26
N PHE A 125 20.03 -14.48 -9.22
CA PHE A 125 19.31 -14.17 -7.97
C PHE A 125 18.75 -15.42 -7.28
N LYS A 126 18.32 -16.43 -8.03
CA LYS A 126 17.88 -17.73 -7.48
C LYS A 126 18.92 -18.42 -6.59
N GLN A 127 20.18 -18.06 -6.72
CA GLN A 127 21.27 -18.67 -5.97
C GLN A 127 21.62 -17.87 -4.69
N LEU A 128 21.06 -16.67 -4.52
CA LEU A 128 21.38 -15.77 -3.44
C LEU A 128 20.36 -15.88 -2.30
N GLU A 129 20.85 -15.77 -1.07
CA GLU A 129 19.97 -15.63 0.11
C GLU A 129 19.34 -14.23 0.11
N LEU A 130 18.09 -14.12 0.55
CA LEU A 130 17.34 -12.86 0.56
C LEU A 130 18.07 -11.76 1.33
N ASN A 131 18.55 -12.07 2.53
CA ASN A 131 19.20 -11.08 3.38
C ASN A 131 20.53 -10.56 2.78
N ASP A 132 21.34 -11.45 2.20
CA ASP A 132 22.59 -11.07 1.56
C ASP A 132 22.34 -10.16 0.35
N LEU A 133 21.31 -10.48 -0.43
CA LEU A 133 20.92 -9.66 -1.57
C LEU A 133 20.38 -8.29 -1.14
N CYS A 134 19.58 -8.23 -0.08
CA CYS A 134 19.09 -6.96 0.49
C CYS A 134 20.24 -6.06 0.95
N GLU A 135 21.23 -6.61 1.67
CA GLU A 135 22.40 -5.85 2.12
C GLU A 135 23.25 -5.34 0.95
N ARG A 136 23.48 -6.14 -0.08
CA ARG A 136 24.17 -5.71 -1.31
C ARG A 136 23.46 -4.56 -1.99
N LEU A 137 22.16 -4.69 -2.23
CA LEU A 137 21.35 -3.66 -2.89
C LEU A 137 21.32 -2.35 -2.07
N LYS A 138 21.25 -2.46 -0.75
CA LYS A 138 21.34 -1.31 0.16
C LYS A 138 22.69 -0.61 0.05
N MET A 139 23.79 -1.35 0.04
CA MET A 139 25.14 -0.79 -0.07
C MET A 139 25.36 -0.01 -1.38
N ILE A 140 24.82 -0.48 -2.49
CA ILE A 140 24.95 0.19 -3.79
C ILE A 140 23.84 1.23 -4.04
N GLY A 141 22.89 1.38 -3.09
CA GLY A 141 21.83 2.39 -3.14
C GLY A 141 20.75 2.13 -4.19
N LEU A 142 20.39 0.86 -4.40
CA LEU A 142 19.31 0.47 -5.32
C LEU A 142 17.99 0.28 -4.57
N PRO A 143 16.86 0.68 -5.16
CA PRO A 143 15.54 0.39 -4.61
C PRO A 143 15.25 -1.11 -4.62
N TYR A 144 14.83 -1.62 -3.47
CA TYR A 144 14.40 -3.01 -3.32
C TYR A 144 13.32 -3.11 -2.22
N ALA A 145 12.54 -4.19 -2.27
CA ALA A 145 11.59 -4.51 -1.21
C ALA A 145 11.37 -6.03 -1.15
N PRO A 146 11.58 -6.68 0.00
CA PRO A 146 11.13 -8.05 0.23
C PRO A 146 9.61 -8.15 0.01
N ILE A 147 9.16 -9.26 -0.59
CA ILE A 147 7.74 -9.52 -0.78
C ILE A 147 7.22 -10.32 0.41
N ASN A 148 6.65 -9.61 1.35
CA ASN A 148 6.06 -10.20 2.55
C ASN A 148 4.61 -10.63 2.29
N ARG A 149 4.18 -11.70 2.95
CA ARG A 149 2.77 -12.09 2.99
C ARG A 149 2.06 -11.27 4.08
N PRO A 150 0.75 -11.03 4.00
CA PRO A 150 0.03 -10.24 5.00
C PRO A 150 0.23 -10.70 6.45
N GLN A 151 0.31 -12.01 6.68
CA GLN A 151 0.54 -12.55 8.02
C GLN A 151 1.94 -12.30 8.57
N ASP A 152 2.94 -12.07 7.72
CA ASP A 152 4.33 -11.83 8.13
C ASP A 152 4.50 -10.38 8.62
N LEU A 153 3.58 -9.47 8.25
CA LEU A 153 3.63 -8.06 8.63
C LEU A 153 3.46 -7.81 10.13
N ALA A 154 2.83 -8.73 10.86
CA ALA A 154 2.75 -8.63 12.32
C ALA A 154 4.12 -8.69 13.02
N GLN A 155 5.14 -9.19 12.32
CA GLN A 155 6.53 -9.30 12.82
C GLN A 155 7.49 -8.35 12.08
N ASP A 156 6.97 -7.45 11.25
CA ASP A 156 7.78 -6.49 10.51
C ASP A 156 8.45 -5.49 11.49
N PRO A 157 9.79 -5.37 11.47
CA PRO A 157 10.51 -4.49 12.39
C PRO A 157 10.10 -3.03 12.29
N HIS A 158 9.83 -2.53 11.08
CA HIS A 158 9.40 -1.15 10.88
C HIS A 158 8.04 -0.89 11.54
N LEU A 159 7.09 -1.81 11.41
CA LEU A 159 5.78 -1.67 12.04
C LEU A 159 5.88 -1.77 13.57
N SER A 160 6.71 -2.66 14.08
CA SER A 160 6.93 -2.83 15.53
C SER A 160 7.63 -1.63 16.16
N GLU A 161 8.67 -1.09 15.50
CA GLU A 161 9.45 0.05 16.03
C GLU A 161 8.73 1.40 15.87
N SER A 162 7.78 1.48 14.93
CA SER A 162 7.06 2.72 14.63
C SER A 162 5.67 2.81 15.26
N ASP A 163 5.32 1.92 16.20
CA ASP A 163 3.95 1.78 16.73
C ASP A 163 2.90 1.66 15.62
N GLY A 164 3.27 0.97 14.53
CA GLY A 164 2.44 0.77 13.35
C GLY A 164 1.36 -0.29 13.50
N LEU A 165 1.34 -1.00 14.64
CA LEU A 165 0.38 -2.05 14.99
C LEU A 165 -0.36 -1.70 16.28
N LEU A 166 -1.61 -2.13 16.36
CA LEU A 166 -2.47 -2.01 17.54
C LEU A 166 -2.94 -3.40 17.95
N THR A 167 -2.71 -3.79 19.19
CA THR A 167 -3.24 -5.03 19.74
C THR A 167 -4.74 -4.84 20.02
N VAL A 168 -5.58 -5.56 19.30
CA VAL A 168 -7.03 -5.50 19.33
C VAL A 168 -7.57 -6.78 19.96
N ASP A 169 -8.52 -6.65 20.89
CA ASP A 169 -9.25 -7.78 21.46
C ASP A 169 -10.32 -8.25 20.44
N LEU A 170 -10.24 -9.52 20.06
CA LEU A 170 -11.17 -10.18 19.15
C LEU A 170 -12.31 -10.90 19.90
N GLY A 171 -12.35 -10.81 21.22
CA GLY A 171 -13.26 -11.59 22.08
C GLY A 171 -12.76 -13.00 22.38
N ALA A 172 -13.42 -13.66 23.33
CA ALA A 172 -13.09 -15.01 23.79
C ALA A 172 -11.60 -15.20 24.20
N GLY A 173 -10.95 -14.16 24.71
CA GLY A 173 -9.55 -14.17 25.13
C GLY A 173 -8.54 -14.22 24.00
N LYS A 174 -8.94 -13.89 22.78
CA LYS A 174 -8.05 -13.81 21.60
C LYS A 174 -7.72 -12.36 21.30
N THR A 175 -6.47 -12.10 20.94
CA THR A 175 -6.01 -10.80 20.45
C THR A 175 -5.35 -10.94 19.07
N ALA A 176 -5.28 -9.83 18.32
CA ALA A 176 -4.51 -9.73 17.09
C ALA A 176 -3.86 -8.36 16.98
N ASP A 177 -2.68 -8.30 16.37
CA ASP A 177 -2.03 -7.07 16.02
C ASP A 177 -2.49 -6.63 14.63
N LEU A 178 -3.22 -5.51 14.58
CA LEU A 178 -3.81 -4.95 13.37
C LEU A 178 -3.15 -3.60 13.03
N PRO A 179 -3.12 -3.20 11.74
CA PRO A 179 -2.51 -1.95 11.34
C PRO A 179 -3.14 -0.74 12.02
N ALA A 180 -2.30 0.12 12.61
CA ALA A 180 -2.69 1.44 13.06
C ALA A 180 -3.01 2.36 11.87
N LEU A 181 -3.75 3.44 12.10
CA LEU A 181 -3.88 4.49 11.10
C LEU A 181 -2.47 5.10 10.83
N PRO A 182 -2.07 5.24 9.55
CA PRO A 182 -0.76 5.79 9.18
C PRO A 182 -0.73 7.32 9.30
N LEU A 183 -1.15 7.82 10.46
CA LEU A 183 -1.23 9.25 10.77
C LEU A 183 -0.59 9.52 12.12
N GLU A 184 0.19 10.61 12.15
CA GLU A 184 0.79 11.14 13.37
C GLU A 184 0.37 12.59 13.57
N PHE A 185 0.03 12.94 14.80
CA PHE A 185 -0.26 14.30 15.22
C PHE A 185 0.73 14.71 16.30
N ALA A 186 1.50 15.77 16.05
CA ALA A 186 2.58 16.21 16.94
C ALA A 186 3.53 15.05 17.33
N SER A 187 3.94 14.27 16.30
CA SER A 187 4.82 13.09 16.45
C SER A 187 4.25 11.97 17.34
N LYS A 188 2.92 11.86 17.42
CA LYS A 188 2.22 10.80 18.14
C LYS A 188 1.23 10.09 17.23
N ARG A 189 1.28 8.77 17.19
CA ARG A 189 0.27 7.95 16.52
C ARG A 189 -1.02 7.90 17.32
N LEU A 190 -2.11 7.69 16.61
CA LEU A 190 -3.41 7.44 17.25
C LEU A 190 -3.42 6.00 17.78
N GLY A 191 -3.65 5.87 19.09
CA GLY A 191 -3.81 4.58 19.74
C GLY A 191 -5.19 3.97 19.52
N LEU A 192 -5.39 2.75 20.03
CA LEU A 192 -6.68 2.10 20.06
C LEU A 192 -7.64 2.86 20.98
N ARG A 193 -8.79 3.30 20.46
CA ARG A 193 -9.82 3.97 21.22
C ARG A 193 -10.88 3.00 21.76
N LEU A 194 -11.31 2.08 20.91
CA LEU A 194 -12.32 1.07 21.23
C LEU A 194 -11.90 -0.25 20.56
N ASN A 195 -12.22 -1.35 21.21
CA ASN A 195 -12.08 -2.68 20.60
C ASN A 195 -13.22 -2.94 19.60
N ILE A 196 -13.20 -4.08 18.95
CA ILE A 196 -14.25 -4.51 18.02
C ILE A 196 -15.53 -4.75 18.85
N PRO A 197 -16.61 -4.00 18.60
CA PRO A 197 -17.82 -4.15 19.39
C PRO A 197 -18.58 -5.44 19.04
N SER A 198 -19.26 -5.99 20.01
CA SER A 198 -20.30 -6.98 19.77
C SER A 198 -21.53 -6.33 19.13
N ILE A 199 -22.35 -7.15 18.46
CA ILE A 199 -23.63 -6.64 17.90
C ILE A 199 -24.48 -6.09 19.06
N GLY A 200 -24.95 -4.85 18.90
CA GLY A 200 -25.79 -4.19 19.90
C GLY A 200 -25.07 -3.62 21.12
N GLU A 201 -23.75 -3.80 21.27
CA GLU A 201 -23.00 -3.36 22.46
C GLU A 201 -23.23 -1.89 22.82
N HIS A 202 -23.28 -1.00 21.84
CA HIS A 202 -23.44 0.43 22.04
C HIS A 202 -24.91 0.91 21.87
N THR A 203 -25.86 0.02 21.58
CA THR A 203 -27.25 0.38 21.37
C THR A 203 -27.87 1.18 22.56
N PRO A 204 -27.67 0.78 23.83
CA PRO A 204 -28.20 1.55 24.94
C PRO A 204 -27.60 2.94 25.07
N GLU A 205 -26.31 3.08 24.84
CA GLU A 205 -25.58 4.35 24.87
C GLU A 205 -26.09 5.33 23.80
N VAL A 206 -26.13 4.86 22.55
CA VAL A 206 -26.60 5.67 21.42
C VAL A 206 -28.04 6.10 21.56
N LEU A 207 -28.92 5.22 22.02
CA LEU A 207 -30.33 5.60 22.26
C LEU A 207 -30.47 6.66 23.35
N LYS A 208 -29.67 6.59 24.42
CA LYS A 208 -29.65 7.63 25.46
C LYS A 208 -29.12 8.96 24.94
N GLU A 209 -28.07 8.96 24.14
CA GLU A 209 -27.52 10.17 23.53
C GLU A 209 -28.55 10.92 22.67
N VAL A 210 -29.46 10.21 22.01
CA VAL A 210 -30.52 10.81 21.19
C VAL A 210 -31.82 11.08 22.00
N GLY A 211 -31.78 10.91 23.35
CA GLY A 211 -32.79 11.41 24.26
C GLY A 211 -33.79 10.37 24.81
N TYR A 212 -33.63 9.07 24.54
CA TYR A 212 -34.45 8.04 25.12
C TYR A 212 -34.09 7.79 26.59
N SER A 213 -35.11 7.57 27.42
CA SER A 213 -34.93 7.21 28.83
C SER A 213 -34.46 5.76 29.00
N ASP A 214 -33.86 5.45 30.15
CA ASP A 214 -33.45 4.09 30.50
C ASP A 214 -34.58 3.06 30.38
N GLN A 215 -35.79 3.46 30.66
CA GLN A 215 -36.97 2.57 30.59
C GLN A 215 -37.35 2.28 29.14
N GLU A 216 -37.36 3.30 28.28
CA GLU A 216 -37.66 3.14 26.85
C GLU A 216 -36.60 2.27 26.16
N VAL A 217 -35.31 2.45 26.47
CA VAL A 217 -34.23 1.61 25.95
C VAL A 217 -34.42 0.14 26.34
N LYS A 218 -34.74 -0.13 27.63
CA LYS A 218 -35.02 -1.49 28.08
C LYS A 218 -36.24 -2.09 27.37
N ASP A 219 -37.28 -1.30 27.17
CA ASP A 219 -38.50 -1.75 26.48
C ASP A 219 -38.23 -2.06 24.99
N PHE A 220 -37.39 -1.28 24.31
CA PHE A 220 -36.99 -1.54 22.94
C PHE A 220 -36.21 -2.85 22.81
N ILE A 221 -35.26 -3.10 23.70
CA ILE A 221 -34.49 -4.33 23.71
C ILE A 221 -35.40 -5.53 24.03
N ALA A 222 -36.29 -5.42 25.04
CA ALA A 222 -37.19 -6.51 25.39
C ALA A 222 -38.19 -6.86 24.28
N LYS A 223 -38.54 -5.90 23.43
CA LYS A 223 -39.44 -6.08 22.29
C LYS A 223 -38.70 -6.42 20.98
N ASN A 224 -37.38 -6.61 21.02
CA ASN A 224 -36.52 -6.80 19.83
C ASN A 224 -36.70 -5.68 18.77
N VAL A 225 -36.94 -4.46 19.18
CA VAL A 225 -36.99 -3.28 18.30
C VAL A 225 -35.58 -2.71 18.14
N ALA A 226 -34.73 -2.88 19.13
CA ALA A 226 -33.34 -2.50 19.16
C ALA A 226 -32.53 -3.57 19.92
N GLY A 227 -31.28 -3.79 19.52
CA GLY A 227 -30.40 -4.79 20.17
C GLY A 227 -29.14 -5.05 19.35
#